data_693be47a4827bd245cc9952b39ac3b7b
#
_entry.id   693be47a4827bd245cc9952b39ac3b7b
#
_cell.length_a   1.000
_cell.length_b   1.000
_cell.length_c   1.000
_cell.angle_alpha   90.00
_cell.angle_beta   90.00
_cell.angle_gamma   90.00
#
_symmetry.space_group_name_H-M   'P 1'
#
loop_
_entity.id
_entity.type
_entity.pdbx_description
1 polymer ?
#
loop_
_entity_poly.entity_id
_entity_poly.type
_entity_poly.pdbx_seq_one_letter_code
_entity_poly.pdbx_strand_id
1 'polypeptide(L)'
;ENGFFQTDLSLYISLRNYNIINFNKIIRSNIKLEVPNKSKIEEIAKLAQRRLLFGKFHEDPIIDFESSKKRMFIKIHELYEQDKKFLIYEKDKKIKGFFIYDFVDNNYIDAILATTEDSNASAYYFWSSVLTYFKKYKAKEIKTSISGANYGIINLYKKFSFKINDYSEGYHLKINERKITDI
;
A
#
# COMPACT_ATOMS: atom_id res chain seq x y z
N GLU A 1 20.36 -25.85 -11.55
CA GLU A 1 19.68 -24.70 -10.93
C GLU A 1 19.48 -23.66 -12.02
N ASN A 2 18.19 -23.29 -12.30
CA ASN A 2 17.85 -22.47 -13.47
C ASN A 2 18.09 -20.97 -13.28
N GLY A 3 18.81 -20.54 -12.22
CA GLY A 3 19.13 -19.13 -11.95
C GLY A 3 17.94 -18.27 -11.47
N PHE A 4 16.74 -18.84 -11.31
CA PHE A 4 15.61 -18.19 -10.69
C PHE A 4 15.73 -18.23 -9.16
N PHE A 5 15.35 -17.15 -8.49
CA PHE A 5 15.23 -17.08 -7.05
C PHE A 5 13.95 -16.34 -6.65
N GLN A 6 13.35 -16.76 -5.56
CA GLN A 6 12.15 -16.16 -5.04
C GLN A 6 12.46 -14.77 -4.46
N THR A 7 11.65 -13.78 -4.82
CA THR A 7 11.77 -12.39 -4.33
C THR A 7 10.73 -12.02 -3.29
N ASP A 8 9.47 -12.44 -3.49
CA ASP A 8 8.40 -12.08 -2.57
C ASP A 8 7.26 -13.09 -2.59
N LEU A 9 6.45 -13.02 -1.55
CA LEU A 9 5.13 -13.63 -1.46
C LEU A 9 4.09 -12.52 -1.35
N SER A 10 3.25 -12.38 -2.36
CA SER A 10 2.15 -11.42 -2.35
C SER A 10 0.84 -12.10 -1.95
N LEU A 11 0.15 -11.56 -0.94
CA LEU A 11 -1.16 -12.02 -0.48
C LEU A 11 -2.24 -11.10 -1.03
N TYR A 12 -3.22 -11.65 -1.75
CA TYR A 12 -4.40 -10.92 -2.23
C TYR A 12 -5.51 -11.03 -1.20
N ILE A 13 -5.92 -9.90 -0.67
CA ILE A 13 -6.89 -9.83 0.43
C ILE A 13 -8.06 -8.93 0.08
N SER A 14 -9.21 -9.21 0.67
CA SER A 14 -10.39 -8.37 0.49
C SER A 14 -11.24 -8.23 1.75
N LEU A 15 -12.00 -7.13 1.80
CA LEU A 15 -13.02 -6.87 2.78
C LEU A 15 -14.35 -6.66 2.09
N ARG A 16 -15.29 -7.60 2.27
CA ARG A 16 -16.68 -7.50 1.83
C ARG A 16 -17.56 -6.91 2.90
N ASN A 17 -18.69 -6.35 2.48
CA ASN A 17 -19.73 -5.86 3.40
C ASN A 17 -19.21 -4.84 4.44
N TYR A 18 -18.15 -4.08 4.10
CA TYR A 18 -17.56 -3.11 5.02
C TYR A 18 -18.55 -2.00 5.44
N ASN A 19 -19.63 -1.80 4.67
CA ASN A 19 -20.68 -0.81 4.96
C ASN A 19 -21.46 -1.09 6.25
N ILE A 20 -21.59 -2.37 6.64
CA ILE A 20 -22.33 -2.79 7.85
C ILE A 20 -21.45 -2.82 9.09
N ILE A 21 -20.12 -2.80 8.94
CA ILE A 21 -19.20 -2.83 10.08
C ILE A 21 -19.22 -1.47 10.77
N ASN A 22 -19.52 -1.45 12.07
CA ASN A 22 -19.51 -0.21 12.84
C ASN A 22 -18.12 0.13 13.35
N PHE A 23 -17.35 0.90 12.55
CA PHE A 23 -16.04 1.35 12.94
C PHE A 23 -16.08 2.50 13.97
N ASN A 24 -17.22 3.18 14.18
CA ASN A 24 -17.34 4.34 15.07
C ASN A 24 -17.11 3.98 16.55
N LYS A 25 -17.38 2.72 16.97
CA LYS A 25 -17.05 2.25 18.32
C LYS A 25 -15.55 2.22 18.62
N ILE A 26 -14.73 2.30 17.57
CA ILE A 26 -13.29 2.13 17.58
C ILE A 26 -12.59 3.48 17.50
N ILE A 27 -13.25 4.47 16.90
CA ILE A 27 -12.65 5.80 16.63
C ILE A 27 -12.70 6.64 17.92
N ARG A 28 -11.60 6.62 18.66
CA ARG A 28 -11.38 7.58 19.78
C ARG A 28 -10.77 8.92 19.33
N SER A 29 -10.33 9.00 18.08
CA SER A 29 -9.77 10.23 17.47
C SER A 29 -10.38 10.44 16.09
N ASN A 30 -10.96 11.60 15.84
CA ASN A 30 -11.44 12.01 14.51
C ASN A 30 -10.22 12.35 13.64
N ILE A 31 -9.70 11.34 12.95
CA ILE A 31 -8.73 11.56 11.88
C ILE A 31 -9.51 12.13 10.68
N LYS A 32 -9.27 13.39 10.38
CA LYS A 32 -9.82 14.04 9.21
C LYS A 32 -9.01 13.63 7.99
N LEU A 33 -9.66 13.02 7.00
CA LEU A 33 -9.06 12.67 5.72
C LEU A 33 -9.31 13.80 4.72
N GLU A 34 -8.28 14.16 3.98
CA GLU A 34 -8.32 15.22 2.97
C GLU A 34 -7.79 14.70 1.63
N VAL A 35 -8.27 15.29 0.52
CA VAL A 35 -7.69 15.07 -0.80
C VAL A 35 -6.51 16.04 -0.95
N PRO A 36 -5.29 15.55 -1.21
CA PRO A 36 -4.13 16.43 -1.33
C PRO A 36 -4.19 17.25 -2.62
N ASN A 37 -3.64 18.45 -2.56
CA ASN A 37 -3.32 19.22 -3.76
C ASN A 37 -1.96 18.76 -4.32
N LYS A 38 -1.62 19.21 -5.53
CA LYS A 38 -0.38 18.82 -6.24
C LYS A 38 0.88 19.09 -5.42
N SER A 39 0.93 20.18 -4.65
CA SER A 39 2.13 20.55 -3.86
C SER A 39 2.46 19.57 -2.74
N LYS A 40 1.50 18.71 -2.33
CA LYS A 40 1.70 17.70 -1.29
C LYS A 40 2.21 16.36 -1.80
N ILE A 41 2.23 16.13 -3.12
CA ILE A 41 2.64 14.84 -3.71
C ILE A 41 4.09 14.53 -3.37
N GLU A 42 4.95 15.52 -3.38
CA GLU A 42 6.36 15.37 -3.00
C GLU A 42 6.53 14.90 -1.53
N GLU A 43 5.72 15.44 -0.62
CA GLU A 43 5.75 15.02 0.79
C GLU A 43 5.23 13.59 0.97
N ILE A 44 4.18 13.23 0.22
CA ILE A 44 3.65 11.84 0.18
C ILE A 44 4.73 10.89 -0.34
N ALA A 45 5.44 11.26 -1.41
CA ALA A 45 6.50 10.44 -2.00
C ALA A 45 7.66 10.21 -1.02
N LYS A 46 8.07 11.25 -0.28
CA LYS A 46 9.07 11.12 0.80
C LYS A 46 8.59 10.23 1.95
N LEU A 47 7.31 10.30 2.31
CA LEU A 47 6.75 9.41 3.33
C LEU A 47 6.72 7.96 2.83
N ALA A 48 6.31 7.71 1.59
CA ALA A 48 6.32 6.40 0.97
C ALA A 48 7.73 5.80 0.94
N GLN A 49 8.71 6.57 0.51
CA GLN A 49 10.12 6.18 0.48
C GLN A 49 10.66 5.71 1.84
N ARG A 50 10.22 6.36 2.92
CA ARG A 50 10.67 6.03 4.28
C ARG A 50 9.92 4.85 4.90
N ARG A 51 8.67 4.62 4.51
CA ARG A 51 7.75 3.75 5.27
C ARG A 51 7.30 2.49 4.54
N LEU A 52 7.32 2.48 3.20
CA LEU A 52 6.96 1.31 2.40
C LEU A 52 8.21 0.48 2.12
N LEU A 53 8.54 -0.42 3.04
CA LEU A 53 9.79 -1.18 3.05
C LEU A 53 9.58 -2.68 2.77
N PHE A 54 8.42 -3.06 2.25
CA PHE A 54 8.08 -4.45 1.93
C PHE A 54 7.63 -4.57 0.48
N GLY A 55 7.73 -5.79 -0.06
CA GLY A 55 7.35 -6.14 -1.42
C GLY A 55 8.55 -6.47 -2.30
N LYS A 56 8.29 -6.95 -3.50
CA LYS A 56 9.25 -7.61 -4.40
C LYS A 56 10.59 -6.90 -4.62
N PHE A 57 10.63 -5.58 -4.54
CA PHE A 57 11.89 -4.84 -4.73
C PHE A 57 12.68 -4.65 -3.43
N HIS A 58 12.02 -4.65 -2.28
CA HIS A 58 12.69 -4.57 -0.99
C HIS A 58 13.13 -5.95 -0.47
N GLU A 59 12.46 -6.99 -0.94
CA GLU A 59 12.72 -8.38 -0.56
C GLU A 59 13.66 -9.07 -1.57
N ASP A 60 13.97 -8.43 -2.69
CA ASP A 60 14.92 -8.90 -3.68
C ASP A 60 16.38 -8.74 -3.18
N PRO A 61 17.13 -9.83 -2.97
CA PRO A 61 18.49 -9.75 -2.46
C PRO A 61 19.51 -9.13 -3.43
N ILE A 62 19.15 -8.94 -4.71
CA ILE A 62 20.04 -8.36 -5.73
C ILE A 62 19.86 -6.83 -5.82
N ILE A 63 18.69 -6.32 -5.45
CA ILE A 63 18.38 -4.89 -5.52
C ILE A 63 18.83 -4.23 -4.21
N ASP A 64 19.66 -3.20 -4.32
CA ASP A 64 20.09 -2.48 -3.13
C ASP A 64 18.93 -1.71 -2.49
N PHE A 65 19.01 -1.54 -1.18
CA PHE A 65 17.94 -0.97 -0.37
C PHE A 65 17.60 0.47 -0.74
N GLU A 66 18.57 1.29 -1.12
CA GLU A 66 18.32 2.69 -1.50
C GLU A 66 17.63 2.79 -2.86
N SER A 67 17.96 1.93 -3.81
CA SER A 67 17.24 1.82 -5.09
C SER A 67 15.78 1.41 -4.88
N SER A 68 15.51 0.45 -4.00
CA SER A 68 14.16 0.02 -3.63
C SER A 68 13.35 1.17 -3.02
N LYS A 69 13.94 1.95 -2.12
CA LYS A 69 13.32 3.14 -1.52
C LYS A 69 13.05 4.22 -2.57
N LYS A 70 14.02 4.51 -3.46
CA LYS A 70 13.86 5.49 -4.55
C LYS A 70 12.71 5.10 -5.48
N ARG A 71 12.54 3.80 -5.74
CA ARG A 71 11.42 3.29 -6.53
C ARG A 71 10.06 3.64 -5.91
N MET A 72 9.91 3.57 -4.59
CA MET A 72 8.66 3.97 -3.92
C MET A 72 8.37 5.46 -4.09
N PHE A 73 9.40 6.30 -4.04
CA PHE A 73 9.27 7.72 -4.35
C PHE A 73 8.74 7.95 -5.78
N ILE A 74 9.35 7.32 -6.78
CA ILE A 74 8.94 7.42 -8.19
C ILE A 74 7.50 6.89 -8.36
N LYS A 75 7.17 5.78 -7.71
CA LYS A 75 5.84 5.16 -7.81
C LYS A 75 4.70 6.08 -7.40
N ILE A 76 4.91 6.94 -6.41
CA ILE A 76 3.89 7.93 -6.00
C ILE A 76 3.60 8.93 -7.13
N HIS A 77 4.63 9.42 -7.81
CA HIS A 77 4.47 10.34 -8.94
C HIS A 77 3.77 9.64 -10.12
N GLU A 78 4.16 8.40 -10.46
CA GLU A 78 3.48 7.60 -11.49
C GLU A 78 1.99 7.43 -11.19
N LEU A 79 1.63 7.10 -9.93
CA LEU A 79 0.23 6.92 -9.53
C LEU A 79 -0.55 8.24 -9.60
N TYR A 80 0.09 9.36 -9.30
CA TYR A 80 -0.52 10.67 -9.45
C TYR A 80 -0.77 11.04 -10.93
N GLU A 81 0.20 10.77 -11.80
CA GLU A 81 0.08 10.98 -13.27
C GLU A 81 -0.97 10.06 -13.90
N GLN A 82 -1.23 8.89 -13.29
CA GLN A 82 -2.30 7.95 -13.68
C GLN A 82 -3.69 8.34 -13.11
N ASP A 83 -3.85 9.55 -12.57
CA ASP A 83 -5.11 10.05 -11.97
C ASP A 83 -5.65 9.16 -10.82
N LYS A 84 -4.78 8.37 -10.16
CA LYS A 84 -5.20 7.62 -8.99
C LYS A 84 -5.61 8.56 -7.86
N LYS A 85 -6.54 8.11 -7.03
CA LYS A 85 -7.13 8.92 -5.97
C LYS A 85 -6.31 8.82 -4.69
N PHE A 86 -6.12 9.96 -4.05
CA PHE A 86 -5.32 10.09 -2.85
C PHE A 86 -6.18 10.61 -1.70
N LEU A 87 -5.97 10.05 -0.52
CA LEU A 87 -6.42 10.60 0.75
C LEU A 87 -5.20 10.77 1.65
N ILE A 88 -5.15 11.84 2.40
CA ILE A 88 -4.10 12.09 3.39
C ILE A 88 -4.69 12.35 4.77
N TYR A 89 -3.88 12.08 5.76
CA TYR A 89 -4.05 12.51 7.13
C TYR A 89 -2.92 13.45 7.51
N GLU A 90 -3.28 14.67 7.90
CA GLU A 90 -2.34 15.67 8.39
C GLU A 90 -2.48 15.89 9.88
N LYS A 91 -1.34 16.11 10.54
CA LYS A 91 -1.25 16.59 11.91
C LYS A 91 -0.07 17.56 12.01
N ASP A 92 -0.28 18.71 12.63
CA ASP A 92 0.73 19.75 12.80
C ASP A 92 1.36 20.18 11.45
N LYS A 93 0.51 20.35 10.43
CA LYS A 93 0.89 20.72 9.04
C LYS A 93 1.85 19.73 8.36
N LYS A 94 1.93 18.47 8.85
CA LYS A 94 2.73 17.39 8.26
C LYS A 94 1.84 16.22 7.89
N ILE A 95 2.11 15.62 6.75
CA ILE A 95 1.42 14.39 6.34
C ILE A 95 1.89 13.25 7.23
N LYS A 96 0.96 12.67 7.97
CA LYS A 96 1.17 11.54 8.90
C LYS A 96 0.68 10.21 8.35
N GLY A 97 -0.04 10.22 7.25
CA GLY A 97 -0.51 9.03 6.57
C GLY A 97 -1.11 9.36 5.22
N PHE A 98 -1.07 8.39 4.33
CA PHE A 98 -1.76 8.48 3.04
C PHE A 98 -2.38 7.14 2.65
N PHE A 99 -3.37 7.21 1.78
CA PHE A 99 -4.06 6.10 1.18
C PHE A 99 -4.29 6.39 -0.30
N ILE A 100 -3.81 5.51 -1.17
CA ILE A 100 -3.97 5.62 -2.63
C ILE A 100 -4.88 4.51 -3.11
N TYR A 101 -5.88 4.86 -3.91
CA TYR A 101 -6.89 3.93 -4.36
C TYR A 101 -7.44 4.28 -5.74
N ASP A 102 -8.19 3.33 -6.28
CA ASP A 102 -9.01 3.54 -7.46
C ASP A 102 -10.37 2.85 -7.31
N PHE A 103 -11.33 3.23 -8.16
CA PHE A 103 -12.59 2.51 -8.31
C PHE A 103 -12.52 1.64 -9.56
N VAL A 104 -12.83 0.36 -9.42
CA VAL A 104 -12.87 -0.56 -10.55
C VAL A 104 -14.32 -0.91 -10.85
N ASP A 105 -14.83 -0.43 -11.99
CA ASP A 105 -16.17 -0.70 -12.53
C ASP A 105 -17.32 -0.48 -11.53
N ASN A 106 -17.17 0.43 -10.59
CA ASN A 106 -18.10 0.66 -9.47
C ASN A 106 -18.37 -0.59 -8.59
N ASN A 107 -17.62 -1.68 -8.79
CA ASN A 107 -17.81 -2.92 -8.05
C ASN A 107 -16.96 -2.99 -6.79
N TYR A 108 -15.71 -2.59 -6.88
CA TYR A 108 -14.80 -2.59 -5.73
C TYR A 108 -13.84 -1.40 -5.73
N ILE A 109 -13.27 -1.17 -4.55
CA ILE A 109 -12.19 -0.21 -4.33
C ILE A 109 -10.88 -0.99 -4.35
N ASP A 110 -10.00 -0.65 -5.27
CA ASP A 110 -8.62 -1.14 -5.29
C ASP A 110 -7.75 -0.25 -4.39
N ALA A 111 -7.34 -0.78 -3.24
CA ALA A 111 -6.45 -0.09 -2.30
C ALA A 111 -5.00 -0.37 -2.71
N ILE A 112 -4.40 0.58 -3.41
CA ILE A 112 -3.11 0.41 -4.10
C ILE A 112 -1.95 0.51 -3.13
N LEU A 113 -1.86 1.61 -2.36
CA LEU A 113 -0.81 1.86 -1.38
C LEU A 113 -1.36 2.61 -0.18
N ALA A 114 -0.89 2.26 1.01
CA ALA A 114 -1.23 3.00 2.22
C ALA A 114 -0.12 2.89 3.27
N THR A 115 0.12 3.95 4.01
CA THR A 115 1.00 3.93 5.17
C THR A 115 0.70 5.06 6.14
N THR A 116 1.21 4.93 7.37
CA THR A 116 1.23 5.99 8.38
C THR A 116 2.64 6.15 8.94
N GLU A 117 2.96 7.37 9.39
CA GLU A 117 4.25 7.66 10.03
C GLU A 117 4.34 7.08 11.44
N ASP A 118 3.22 7.03 12.13
CA ASP A 118 3.13 6.70 13.54
C ASP A 118 2.92 5.20 13.81
N SER A 119 2.77 4.86 15.08
CA SER A 119 2.64 3.50 15.63
C SER A 119 1.45 2.70 15.12
N ASN A 120 1.42 1.39 15.44
CA ASN A 120 0.32 0.47 15.13
C ASN A 120 -1.08 0.97 15.56
N ALA A 121 -1.17 1.75 16.65
CA ALA A 121 -2.43 2.33 17.09
C ALA A 121 -2.92 3.41 16.11
N SER A 122 -2.03 4.28 15.64
CA SER A 122 -2.34 5.31 14.64
C SER A 122 -2.74 4.68 13.31
N ALA A 123 -2.09 3.60 12.88
CA ALA A 123 -2.45 2.86 11.68
C ALA A 123 -3.88 2.32 11.79
N TYR A 124 -4.27 1.78 12.95
CA TYR A 124 -5.61 1.28 13.18
C TYR A 124 -6.68 2.38 13.09
N TYR A 125 -6.44 3.54 13.70
CA TYR A 125 -7.35 4.69 13.62
C TYR A 125 -7.44 5.26 12.21
N PHE A 126 -6.30 5.37 11.52
CA PHE A 126 -6.24 5.81 10.13
C PHE A 126 -7.08 4.91 9.23
N TRP A 127 -6.88 3.58 9.28
CA TRP A 127 -7.65 2.62 8.51
C TRP A 127 -9.15 2.66 8.85
N SER A 128 -9.50 2.80 10.13
CA SER A 128 -10.90 2.97 10.54
C SER A 128 -11.54 4.19 9.89
N SER A 129 -10.80 5.30 9.81
CA SER A 129 -11.27 6.53 9.15
C SER A 129 -11.40 6.35 7.64
N VAL A 130 -10.45 5.66 6.99
CA VAL A 130 -10.51 5.31 5.56
C VAL A 130 -11.72 4.43 5.26
N LEU A 131 -11.95 3.38 6.04
CA LEU A 131 -13.11 2.51 5.85
C LEU A 131 -14.43 3.26 6.07
N THR A 132 -14.47 4.16 7.04
CA THR A 132 -15.64 5.04 7.27
C THR A 132 -15.86 5.98 6.11
N TYR A 133 -14.79 6.57 5.55
CA TYR A 133 -14.87 7.43 4.36
C TYR A 133 -15.47 6.67 3.17
N PHE A 134 -15.14 5.41 2.97
CA PHE A 134 -15.67 4.61 1.87
C PHE A 134 -17.13 4.20 2.02
N LYS A 135 -17.73 4.26 3.21
CA LYS A 135 -19.15 3.92 3.40
C LYS A 135 -20.12 4.74 2.55
N LYS A 136 -19.74 5.93 2.13
CA LYS A 136 -20.55 6.77 1.26
C LYS A 136 -20.62 6.28 -0.20
N TYR A 137 -19.74 5.34 -0.57
CA TYR A 137 -19.70 4.78 -1.93
C TYR A 137 -20.43 3.44 -1.98
N LYS A 138 -20.94 3.11 -3.18
CA LYS A 138 -21.71 1.87 -3.40
C LYS A 138 -20.85 0.63 -3.68
N ALA A 139 -19.53 0.74 -3.65
CA ALA A 139 -18.65 -0.39 -3.87
C ALA A 139 -18.92 -1.50 -2.83
N LYS A 140 -18.93 -2.74 -3.30
CA LYS A 140 -19.29 -3.92 -2.49
C LYS A 140 -18.12 -4.49 -1.70
N GLU A 141 -16.90 -4.19 -2.17
CA GLU A 141 -15.68 -4.83 -1.70
C GLU A 141 -14.50 -3.84 -1.75
N ILE A 142 -13.55 -4.00 -0.84
CA ILE A 142 -12.24 -3.34 -0.89
C ILE A 142 -11.22 -4.45 -1.09
N LYS A 143 -10.35 -4.33 -2.09
CA LYS A 143 -9.29 -5.29 -2.42
C LYS A 143 -7.92 -4.61 -2.29
N THR A 144 -6.93 -5.39 -1.94
CA THR A 144 -5.53 -4.98 -1.95
C THR A 144 -4.61 -6.20 -2.02
N SER A 145 -3.34 -5.97 -2.33
CA SER A 145 -2.27 -6.94 -2.17
C SER A 145 -1.26 -6.45 -1.15
N ILE A 146 -0.68 -7.38 -0.39
CA ILE A 146 0.32 -7.09 0.64
C ILE A 146 1.44 -8.12 0.58
N SER A 147 2.66 -7.72 0.97
CA SER A 147 3.73 -8.69 1.14
C SER A 147 3.44 -9.63 2.31
N GLY A 148 3.69 -10.92 2.10
CA GLY A 148 3.61 -11.95 3.15
C GLY A 148 4.64 -11.75 4.27
N ALA A 149 5.72 -11.02 4.02
CA ALA A 149 6.72 -10.65 5.03
C ALA A 149 6.26 -9.48 5.93
N ASN A 150 5.22 -8.74 5.54
CA ASN A 150 4.71 -7.61 6.33
C ASN A 150 3.72 -8.05 7.40
N TYR A 151 4.20 -8.70 8.45
CA TYR A 151 3.37 -9.19 9.55
C TYR A 151 2.56 -8.08 10.26
N GLY A 152 3.09 -6.86 10.29
CA GLY A 152 2.40 -5.72 10.90
C GLY A 152 1.10 -5.40 10.19
N ILE A 153 1.14 -5.31 8.86
CA ILE A 153 -0.04 -5.03 8.06
C ILE A 153 -1.01 -6.23 7.99
N ILE A 154 -0.50 -7.46 7.96
CA ILE A 154 -1.32 -8.68 8.01
C ILE A 154 -2.17 -8.68 9.29
N ASN A 155 -1.55 -8.40 10.44
CA ASN A 155 -2.26 -8.33 11.72
C ASN A 155 -3.25 -7.17 11.79
N LEU A 156 -2.93 -6.03 11.16
CA LEU A 156 -3.85 -4.90 11.05
C LEU A 156 -5.10 -5.29 10.24
N TYR A 157 -4.93 -5.87 9.06
CA TYR A 157 -6.05 -6.27 8.20
C TYR A 157 -6.92 -7.36 8.82
N LYS A 158 -6.33 -8.31 9.57
CA LYS A 158 -7.08 -9.29 10.35
C LYS A 158 -8.04 -8.63 11.35
N LYS A 159 -7.64 -7.55 12.02
CA LYS A 159 -8.51 -6.81 12.96
C LYS A 159 -9.71 -6.15 12.27
N PHE A 160 -9.61 -5.85 10.97
CA PHE A 160 -10.71 -5.35 10.15
C PHE A 160 -11.48 -6.45 9.42
N SER A 161 -11.19 -7.72 9.70
CA SER A 161 -11.85 -8.89 9.08
C SER A 161 -11.60 -9.02 7.57
N PHE A 162 -10.50 -8.49 7.07
CA PHE A 162 -10.05 -8.83 5.72
C PHE A 162 -9.73 -10.32 5.63
N LYS A 163 -10.07 -10.91 4.48
CA LYS A 163 -9.80 -12.31 4.17
C LYS A 163 -8.73 -12.42 3.11
N ILE A 164 -7.84 -13.39 3.28
CA ILE A 164 -6.91 -13.79 2.21
C ILE A 164 -7.72 -14.62 1.22
N ASN A 165 -7.70 -14.22 -0.04
CA ASN A 165 -8.43 -14.90 -1.10
C ASN A 165 -7.49 -15.72 -1.98
N ASP A 166 -6.25 -15.23 -2.16
CA ASP A 166 -5.27 -15.82 -3.07
C ASP A 166 -3.86 -15.37 -2.68
N TYR A 167 -2.85 -15.96 -3.31
CA TYR A 167 -1.46 -15.55 -3.19
C TYR A 167 -0.72 -15.73 -4.51
N SER A 168 0.40 -15.03 -4.66
CA SER A 168 1.38 -15.26 -5.72
C SER A 168 2.79 -15.16 -5.20
N GLU A 169 3.68 -15.95 -5.79
CA GLU A 169 5.11 -15.90 -5.52
C GLU A 169 5.82 -15.16 -6.66
N GLY A 170 6.67 -14.21 -6.33
CA GLY A 170 7.53 -13.52 -7.28
C GLY A 170 8.86 -14.22 -7.42
N TYR A 171 9.33 -14.36 -8.67
CA TYR A 171 10.66 -14.90 -8.95
C TYR A 171 11.40 -13.96 -9.89
N HIS A 172 12.68 -13.75 -9.62
CA HIS A 172 13.58 -13.05 -10.53
C HIS A 172 14.61 -14.01 -11.11
N LEU A 173 15.02 -13.76 -12.35
CA LEU A 173 16.11 -14.44 -13.02
C LEU A 173 17.31 -13.50 -13.12
N LYS A 174 18.45 -13.90 -12.55
CA LYS A 174 19.69 -13.19 -12.77
C LYS A 174 20.26 -13.60 -14.13
N ILE A 175 20.17 -12.70 -15.10
CA ILE A 175 20.83 -12.87 -16.40
C ILE A 175 22.25 -12.34 -16.24
N ASN A 176 23.24 -13.25 -16.25
CA ASN A 176 24.62 -12.84 -16.38
C ASN A 176 24.83 -12.35 -17.81
N GLU A 177 25.16 -11.07 -17.98
CA GLU A 177 25.64 -10.58 -19.26
C GLU A 177 26.86 -11.41 -19.65
N ARG A 178 26.69 -12.30 -20.64
CA ARG A 178 27.85 -12.86 -21.31
C ARG A 178 28.58 -11.67 -21.92
N LYS A 179 29.80 -11.40 -21.49
CA LYS A 179 30.70 -10.53 -22.22
C LYS A 179 30.74 -11.07 -23.64
N ILE A 180 30.14 -10.33 -24.58
CA ILE A 180 30.40 -10.54 -26.00
C ILE A 180 31.81 -9.99 -26.20
N THR A 181 32.79 -10.81 -25.81
CA THR A 181 34.16 -10.63 -26.23
C THR A 181 34.38 -11.71 -27.28
N ASP A 182 34.71 -11.22 -28.47
CA ASP A 182 35.33 -11.91 -29.59
C ASP A 182 34.39 -12.65 -30.55
N ILE A 183 33.96 -11.91 -31.57
CA ILE A 183 34.10 -12.31 -32.97
C ILE A 183 34.90 -11.24 -33.69
#